data_4946e7a90b1afd8395bd70c66273c35d
#
_entry.id   4946e7a90b1afd8395bd70c66273c35d
#
_cell.length_a   1.000
_cell.length_b   1.000
_cell.length_c   1.000
_cell.angle_alpha   90.00
_cell.angle_beta   90.00
_cell.angle_gamma   90.00
#
_symmetry.space_group_name_H-M   'P 1'
#
loop_
_entity.id
_entity.type
_entity.pdbx_description
1 polymer ?
#
loop_
_entity_poly.entity_id
_entity_poly.type
_entity_poly.pdbx_seq_one_letter_code
_entity_poly.pdbx_strand_id
1 'polypeptide(L)'
;MLNIPEYKEYGGETKIALMDNSSLAFMHELSQRSYPCDGILRVYDLILVPKWVMEEIEDSTYRSTYVEQLQAQGYPIRWIDETKYGAFVNDEDVNLYYIVEAAVSRVSELMRFLRRKVKPEDMIDLPSAEEWMNRLYDEWPIHGRTLSTGRVLKKNAGEISLTILAEVFAWYHDEVDSLTIYTQDTDAYEFQTNAERILTGKTEFTPALDSPISLAFKS
;
A
#
# COMPACT_ATOMS: atom_id res chain seq x y z
N MET A 1 3.54 -19.29 -3.34
CA MET A 1 3.63 -18.14 -2.40
C MET A 1 5.09 -17.76 -2.30
N LEU A 2 5.39 -16.51 -2.62
CA LEU A 2 6.74 -15.95 -2.51
C LEU A 2 7.29 -16.17 -1.10
N ASN A 3 8.54 -16.59 -1.00
CA ASN A 3 9.19 -16.83 0.29
C ASN A 3 9.84 -15.56 0.85
N ILE A 4 9.04 -14.49 0.97
CA ILE A 4 9.46 -13.27 1.65
C ILE A 4 8.73 -13.15 2.99
N PRO A 5 9.40 -12.65 4.06
CA PRO A 5 8.79 -12.59 5.38
C PRO A 5 7.71 -11.51 5.47
N GLU A 6 6.70 -11.78 6.30
CA GLU A 6 5.66 -10.83 6.65
C GLU A 6 6.19 -9.73 7.56
N TYR A 7 5.75 -8.50 7.32
CA TYR A 7 5.96 -7.34 8.20
C TYR A 7 4.79 -7.23 9.17
N LYS A 8 5.05 -7.35 10.45
CA LYS A 8 3.99 -7.47 11.48
C LYS A 8 3.93 -6.31 12.45
N GLU A 9 5.04 -5.60 12.62
CA GLU A 9 5.16 -4.50 13.56
C GLU A 9 6.21 -3.50 13.06
N TYR A 10 6.04 -2.24 13.43
CA TYR A 10 6.99 -1.19 13.08
C TYR A 10 8.27 -1.33 13.92
N GLY A 11 9.40 -1.38 13.25
CA GLY A 11 10.72 -1.59 13.86
C GLY A 11 11.56 -0.32 14.02
N GLY A 12 11.01 0.87 13.69
CA GLY A 12 11.75 2.14 13.72
C GLY A 12 12.50 2.43 12.42
N GLU A 13 12.04 1.89 11.30
CA GLU A 13 12.63 2.16 9.98
C GLU A 13 12.36 3.59 9.56
N THR A 14 13.41 4.30 9.12
CA THR A 14 13.32 5.72 8.78
C THR A 14 13.15 5.96 7.28
N LYS A 15 13.57 5.00 6.44
CA LYS A 15 13.50 5.08 4.98
C LYS A 15 12.73 3.89 4.43
N ILE A 16 11.53 4.14 3.96
CA ILE A 16 10.61 3.09 3.53
C ILE A 16 10.31 3.23 2.03
N ALA A 17 10.39 2.12 1.30
CA ALA A 17 9.88 2.01 -0.05
C ALA A 17 8.60 1.16 -0.09
N LEU A 18 7.58 1.64 -0.78
CA LEU A 18 6.38 0.87 -1.12
C LEU A 18 6.45 0.50 -2.60
N MET A 19 6.32 -0.79 -2.89
CA MET A 19 6.51 -1.29 -4.25
C MET A 19 5.19 -1.73 -4.87
N ASP A 20 4.89 -1.16 -6.03
CA ASP A 20 3.82 -1.62 -6.90
C ASP A 20 4.33 -2.72 -7.87
N ASN A 21 3.41 -3.54 -8.34
CA ASN A 21 3.69 -4.57 -9.35
C ASN A 21 4.25 -3.99 -10.66
N SER A 22 3.77 -2.82 -11.08
CA SER A 22 4.24 -2.14 -12.30
C SER A 22 5.71 -1.71 -12.20
N SER A 23 6.15 -1.22 -11.02
CA SER A 23 7.53 -0.83 -10.79
C SER A 23 8.47 -2.03 -10.75
N LEU A 24 8.06 -3.13 -10.14
CA LEU A 24 8.83 -4.38 -10.13
C LEU A 24 8.98 -4.97 -11.54
N ALA A 25 7.92 -4.91 -12.35
CA ALA A 25 7.98 -5.32 -13.75
C ALA A 25 8.97 -4.47 -14.55
N PHE A 26 8.94 -3.15 -14.35
CA PHE A 26 9.86 -2.21 -14.99
C PHE A 26 11.33 -2.46 -14.59
N MET A 27 11.60 -2.60 -13.29
CA MET A 27 12.95 -2.89 -12.79
C MET A 27 13.48 -4.22 -13.31
N HIS A 28 12.64 -5.25 -13.32
CA HIS A 28 12.98 -6.54 -13.91
C HIS A 28 13.33 -6.41 -15.39
N GLU A 29 12.52 -5.70 -16.18
CA GLU A 29 12.78 -5.49 -17.60
C GLU A 29 14.12 -4.77 -17.85
N LEU A 30 14.42 -3.74 -17.06
CA LEU A 30 15.71 -3.04 -17.15
C LEU A 30 16.88 -3.95 -16.78
N SER A 31 16.74 -4.80 -15.77
CA SER A 31 17.77 -5.75 -15.38
C SER A 31 18.09 -6.73 -16.52
N GLN A 32 17.08 -7.19 -17.26
CA GLN A 32 17.25 -8.06 -18.43
C GLN A 32 17.96 -7.37 -19.60
N ARG A 33 17.85 -6.05 -19.71
CA ARG A 33 18.53 -5.23 -20.72
C ARG A 33 19.92 -4.79 -20.31
N SER A 34 20.49 -5.32 -19.22
CA SER A 34 21.78 -4.92 -18.65
C SER A 34 21.82 -3.48 -18.13
N TYR A 35 20.69 -2.95 -17.73
CA TYR A 35 20.54 -1.67 -17.03
C TYR A 35 19.93 -1.86 -15.63
N PRO A 36 20.63 -2.55 -14.72
CA PRO A 36 20.08 -2.79 -13.39
C PRO A 36 19.87 -1.46 -12.66
N CYS A 37 18.64 -1.23 -12.23
CA CYS A 37 18.29 -0.05 -11.45
C CYS A 37 17.93 -0.38 -9.99
N ASP A 38 17.98 -1.66 -9.61
CA ASP A 38 17.68 -2.12 -8.26
C ASP A 38 18.59 -1.52 -7.18
N GLY A 39 19.79 -1.05 -7.56
CA GLY A 39 20.70 -0.33 -6.66
C GLY A 39 20.09 0.88 -5.96
N ILE A 40 19.06 1.51 -6.54
CA ILE A 40 18.32 2.61 -5.91
C ILE A 40 17.59 2.15 -4.64
N LEU A 41 17.28 0.87 -4.52
CA LEU A 41 16.60 0.32 -3.37
C LEU A 41 17.52 0.13 -2.15
N ARG A 42 18.84 0.26 -2.30
CA ARG A 42 19.82 0.05 -1.22
C ARG A 42 19.79 1.11 -0.13
N VAL A 43 19.13 2.23 -0.38
CA VAL A 43 19.01 3.33 0.57
C VAL A 43 17.91 3.13 1.60
N TYR A 44 17.03 2.15 1.37
CA TYR A 44 15.86 1.91 2.21
C TYR A 44 16.15 0.88 3.29
N ASP A 45 15.63 1.15 4.49
CA ASP A 45 15.67 0.26 5.64
C ASP A 45 14.60 -0.83 5.53
N LEU A 46 13.53 -0.53 4.78
CA LEU A 46 12.38 -1.41 4.57
C LEU A 46 11.80 -1.22 3.16
N ILE A 47 11.47 -2.32 2.52
CA ILE A 47 10.76 -2.35 1.23
C ILE A 47 9.48 -3.17 1.43
N LEU A 48 8.34 -2.50 1.40
CA LEU A 48 7.05 -3.14 1.64
C LEU A 48 6.28 -3.39 0.34
N VAL A 49 5.71 -4.57 0.27
CA VAL A 49 4.79 -4.97 -0.80
C VAL A 49 3.46 -5.36 -0.16
N PRO A 50 2.36 -4.63 -0.42
CA PRO A 50 1.04 -5.03 0.03
C PRO A 50 0.65 -6.40 -0.51
N LYS A 51 -0.13 -7.16 0.25
CA LYS A 51 -0.56 -8.52 -0.11
C LYS A 51 -1.28 -8.58 -1.47
N TRP A 52 -2.11 -7.59 -1.78
CA TRP A 52 -2.80 -7.52 -3.07
C TRP A 52 -1.83 -7.33 -4.24
N VAL A 53 -0.78 -6.54 -4.03
CA VAL A 53 0.31 -6.40 -5.00
C VAL A 53 1.10 -7.70 -5.11
N MET A 54 1.35 -8.38 -4.00
CA MET A 54 2.02 -9.69 -3.98
C MET A 54 1.27 -10.72 -4.84
N GLU A 55 -0.04 -10.75 -4.78
CA GLU A 55 -0.86 -11.67 -5.58
C GLU A 55 -0.70 -11.43 -7.08
N GLU A 56 -0.56 -10.18 -7.49
CA GLU A 56 -0.27 -9.82 -8.88
C GLU A 56 1.15 -10.23 -9.30
N ILE A 57 2.11 -10.12 -8.40
CA ILE A 57 3.48 -10.55 -8.64
C ILE A 57 3.54 -12.07 -8.82
N GLU A 58 2.84 -12.81 -7.97
CA GLU A 58 2.78 -14.28 -8.01
C GLU A 58 2.16 -14.84 -9.31
N ASP A 59 1.31 -14.07 -9.99
CA ASP A 59 0.76 -14.45 -11.30
C ASP A 59 1.83 -14.48 -12.42
N SER A 60 3.04 -14.00 -12.15
CA SER A 60 4.15 -14.00 -13.09
C SER A 60 5.39 -14.66 -12.47
N THR A 61 5.76 -15.80 -13.00
CA THR A 61 7.00 -16.50 -12.58
C THR A 61 8.23 -15.59 -12.67
N TYR A 62 8.31 -14.76 -13.70
CA TYR A 62 9.46 -13.86 -13.87
C TYR A 62 9.55 -12.81 -12.76
N ARG A 63 8.43 -12.20 -12.41
CA ARG A 63 8.39 -11.19 -11.32
C ARG A 63 8.64 -11.83 -9.96
N SER A 64 8.03 -12.99 -9.70
CA SER A 64 8.27 -13.76 -8.48
C SER A 64 9.76 -14.08 -8.30
N THR A 65 10.40 -14.63 -9.35
CA THR A 65 11.83 -14.94 -9.33
C THR A 65 12.68 -13.69 -9.12
N TYR A 66 12.31 -12.56 -9.72
CA TYR A 66 13.05 -11.31 -9.54
C TYR A 66 12.99 -10.79 -8.10
N VAL A 67 11.81 -10.82 -7.47
CA VAL A 67 11.65 -10.42 -6.06
C VAL A 67 12.46 -11.35 -5.14
N GLU A 68 12.45 -12.66 -5.38
CA GLU A 68 13.26 -13.62 -4.62
C GLU A 68 14.76 -13.38 -4.80
N GLN A 69 15.19 -12.99 -6.00
CA GLN A 69 16.59 -12.61 -6.26
C GLN A 69 17.00 -11.36 -5.49
N LEU A 70 16.16 -10.32 -5.47
CA LEU A 70 16.40 -9.12 -4.70
C LEU A 70 16.54 -9.46 -3.20
N GLN A 71 15.64 -10.28 -2.68
CA GLN A 71 15.72 -10.73 -1.29
C GLN A 71 17.02 -11.52 -1.01
N ALA A 72 17.39 -12.44 -1.89
CA ALA A 72 18.64 -13.20 -1.77
C ALA A 72 19.89 -12.31 -1.82
N GLN A 73 19.82 -11.15 -2.47
CA GLN A 73 20.85 -10.12 -2.49
C GLN A 73 20.88 -9.23 -1.23
N GLY A 74 19.98 -9.49 -0.28
CA GLY A 74 19.94 -8.80 1.01
C GLY A 74 19.10 -7.51 1.03
N TYR A 75 18.24 -7.28 0.02
CA TYR A 75 17.26 -6.19 0.09
C TYR A 75 16.22 -6.49 1.15
N PRO A 76 15.84 -5.52 2.01
CA PRO A 76 14.94 -5.73 3.15
C PRO A 76 13.47 -5.78 2.72
N ILE A 77 13.13 -6.69 1.79
CA ILE A 77 11.79 -6.83 1.26
C ILE A 77 10.91 -7.61 2.24
N ARG A 78 9.73 -7.06 2.53
CA ARG A 78 8.68 -7.66 3.35
C ARG A 78 7.33 -7.49 2.65
N TRP A 79 6.41 -8.41 2.92
CA TRP A 79 5.02 -8.20 2.55
C TRP A 79 4.18 -7.83 3.78
N ILE A 80 3.09 -7.14 3.58
CA ILE A 80 2.17 -6.72 4.63
C ILE A 80 0.73 -7.05 4.27
N ASP A 81 -0.02 -7.59 5.24
CA ASP A 81 -1.45 -7.87 5.09
C ASP A 81 -2.24 -6.59 5.36
N GLU A 82 -3.01 -6.13 4.37
CA GLU A 82 -3.82 -4.91 4.44
C GLU A 82 -4.82 -4.93 5.57
N THR A 83 -5.31 -6.10 5.95
CA THR A 83 -6.30 -6.23 7.03
C THR A 83 -5.71 -5.91 8.40
N LYS A 84 -4.36 -5.86 8.49
CA LYS A 84 -3.63 -5.59 9.73
C LYS A 84 -3.09 -4.17 9.86
N TYR A 85 -3.45 -3.27 8.95
CA TYR A 85 -2.97 -1.88 9.04
C TYR A 85 -3.34 -1.19 10.36
N GLY A 86 -4.44 -1.61 11.02
CA GLY A 86 -4.80 -1.14 12.35
C GLY A 86 -3.73 -1.38 13.43
N ALA A 87 -2.88 -2.38 13.26
CA ALA A 87 -1.78 -2.64 14.19
C ALA A 87 -0.67 -1.57 14.13
N PHE A 88 -0.63 -0.76 13.07
CA PHE A 88 0.32 0.35 12.88
C PHE A 88 -0.25 1.71 13.23
N VAL A 89 -1.50 1.74 13.69
CA VAL A 89 -2.23 2.95 14.10
C VAL A 89 -2.49 2.84 15.59
N ASN A 90 -2.03 3.81 16.38
CA ASN A 90 -2.25 3.81 17.82
C ASN A 90 -3.75 3.93 18.11
N ASP A 91 -4.39 2.84 18.53
CA ASP A 91 -5.71 2.64 19.17
C ASP A 91 -6.91 3.53 18.75
N GLU A 92 -6.78 4.40 17.75
CA GLU A 92 -7.87 5.26 17.29
C GLU A 92 -8.34 4.85 15.89
N ASP A 93 -9.15 3.82 15.82
CA ASP A 93 -9.74 3.29 14.59
C ASP A 93 -10.41 4.33 13.68
N VAL A 94 -10.85 5.46 14.28
CA VAL A 94 -11.44 6.61 13.58
C VAL A 94 -10.47 7.19 12.54
N ASN A 95 -9.21 7.33 12.90
CA ASN A 95 -8.22 7.93 12.02
C ASN A 95 -7.89 7.01 10.84
N LEU A 96 -7.77 5.71 11.08
CA LEU A 96 -7.61 4.74 10.00
C LEU A 96 -8.81 4.78 9.04
N TYR A 97 -10.04 4.92 9.57
CA TYR A 97 -11.23 5.10 8.74
C TYR A 97 -11.10 6.31 7.79
N TYR A 98 -10.66 7.47 8.29
CA TYR A 98 -10.48 8.66 7.46
C TYR A 98 -9.41 8.49 6.40
N ILE A 99 -8.31 7.80 6.71
CA ILE A 99 -7.27 7.44 5.73
C ILE A 99 -7.87 6.56 4.64
N VAL A 100 -8.59 5.52 5.00
CA VAL A 100 -9.23 4.61 4.03
C VAL A 100 -10.30 5.35 3.22
N GLU A 101 -11.12 6.20 3.86
CA GLU A 101 -12.11 7.03 3.16
C GLU A 101 -11.44 7.93 2.13
N ALA A 102 -10.34 8.58 2.48
CA ALA A 102 -9.57 9.42 1.56
C ALA A 102 -8.99 8.61 0.40
N ALA A 103 -8.39 7.46 0.68
CA ALA A 103 -7.80 6.56 -0.33
C ALA A 103 -8.84 6.06 -1.34
N VAL A 104 -10.04 5.67 -0.90
CA VAL A 104 -11.10 5.16 -1.81
C VAL A 104 -11.94 6.25 -2.46
N SER A 105 -11.72 7.52 -2.11
CA SER A 105 -12.62 8.63 -2.46
C SER A 105 -12.78 8.87 -3.97
N ARG A 106 -11.79 8.50 -4.77
CA ARG A 106 -11.87 8.59 -6.24
C ARG A 106 -12.82 7.57 -6.86
N VAL A 107 -13.19 6.51 -6.13
CA VAL A 107 -14.04 5.44 -6.63
C VAL A 107 -15.39 5.47 -5.92
N SER A 108 -16.39 6.04 -6.57
CA SER A 108 -17.70 6.29 -5.98
C SER A 108 -18.40 5.02 -5.46
N GLU A 109 -18.13 3.88 -6.08
CA GLU A 109 -18.67 2.58 -5.65
C GLU A 109 -18.04 2.11 -4.35
N LEU A 110 -16.72 2.28 -4.20
CA LEU A 110 -16.00 1.98 -2.96
C LEU A 110 -16.41 2.92 -1.83
N MET A 111 -16.55 4.22 -2.13
CA MET A 111 -17.05 5.21 -1.16
C MET A 111 -18.45 4.86 -0.67
N ARG A 112 -19.36 4.51 -1.57
CA ARG A 112 -20.72 4.08 -1.19
C ARG A 112 -20.71 2.78 -0.40
N PHE A 113 -19.81 1.86 -0.75
CA PHE A 113 -19.65 0.61 -0.04
C PHE A 113 -19.12 0.86 1.38
N LEU A 114 -18.03 1.60 1.52
CA LEU A 114 -17.42 1.94 2.80
C LEU A 114 -18.45 2.60 3.75
N ARG A 115 -19.13 3.64 3.30
CA ARG A 115 -20.12 4.38 4.11
C ARG A 115 -21.34 3.56 4.51
N ARG A 116 -21.67 2.49 3.77
CA ARG A 116 -22.78 1.59 4.14
C ARG A 116 -22.36 0.52 5.14
N LYS A 117 -21.10 0.11 5.09
CA LYS A 117 -20.58 -1.02 5.89
C LYS A 117 -19.89 -0.56 7.16
N VAL A 118 -19.32 0.62 7.12
CA VAL A 118 -18.60 1.23 8.23
C VAL A 118 -19.14 2.65 8.42
N LYS A 119 -19.90 2.86 9.48
CA LYS A 119 -20.46 4.19 9.76
C LYS A 119 -19.65 4.84 10.88
N PRO A 120 -19.10 6.04 10.64
CA PRO A 120 -18.34 6.76 11.67
C PRO A 120 -19.15 7.02 12.96
N GLU A 121 -20.45 7.21 12.83
CA GLU A 121 -21.33 7.48 13.94
C GLU A 121 -21.51 6.25 14.87
N ASP A 122 -21.31 5.07 14.33
CA ASP A 122 -21.43 3.79 15.04
C ASP A 122 -20.06 3.34 15.64
N MET A 123 -19.03 4.20 15.60
CA MET A 123 -17.65 3.82 15.97
C MET A 123 -17.44 3.47 17.45
N ILE A 124 -18.40 3.76 18.31
CA ILE A 124 -18.38 3.30 19.72
C ILE A 124 -18.59 1.77 19.81
N ASP A 125 -19.26 1.18 18.81
CA ASP A 125 -19.58 -0.25 18.73
C ASP A 125 -18.93 -0.92 17.50
N LEU A 126 -17.96 -0.25 16.86
CA LEU A 126 -17.31 -0.84 15.69
C LEU A 126 -16.48 -2.07 16.06
N PRO A 127 -16.53 -3.09 15.20
CA PRO A 127 -15.53 -4.15 15.23
C PRO A 127 -14.13 -3.54 15.11
N SER A 128 -13.11 -4.28 15.57
CA SER A 128 -11.71 -3.85 15.44
C SER A 128 -11.37 -3.42 14.01
N ALA A 129 -10.36 -2.57 13.85
CA ALA A 129 -9.89 -2.14 12.53
C ALA A 129 -9.63 -3.34 11.62
N GLU A 130 -9.09 -4.44 12.15
CA GLU A 130 -8.89 -5.68 11.40
C GLU A 130 -10.20 -6.25 10.87
N GLU A 131 -11.28 -6.26 11.65
CA GLU A 131 -12.56 -6.81 11.22
C GLU A 131 -13.23 -6.00 10.11
N TRP A 132 -13.26 -4.67 10.22
CA TRP A 132 -13.89 -3.87 9.16
C TRP A 132 -12.99 -3.75 7.91
N MET A 133 -11.67 -3.80 8.05
CA MET A 133 -10.75 -3.91 6.91
C MET A 133 -10.92 -5.27 6.21
N ASN A 134 -11.04 -6.37 6.95
CA ASN A 134 -11.38 -7.67 6.36
C ASN A 134 -12.69 -7.58 5.56
N ARG A 135 -13.73 -6.99 6.10
CA ARG A 135 -15.00 -6.81 5.38
C ARG A 135 -14.84 -5.97 4.11
N LEU A 136 -14.09 -4.87 4.19
CA LEU A 136 -13.81 -4.02 3.03
C LEU A 136 -13.15 -4.83 1.91
N TYR A 137 -12.14 -5.62 2.24
CA TYR A 137 -11.42 -6.41 1.24
C TYR A 137 -12.17 -7.66 0.79
N ASP A 138 -12.89 -8.35 1.65
CA ASP A 138 -13.66 -9.55 1.29
C ASP A 138 -14.86 -9.23 0.39
N GLU A 139 -15.56 -8.15 0.70
CA GLU A 139 -16.76 -7.72 -0.01
C GLU A 139 -16.47 -6.62 -1.06
N TRP A 140 -15.23 -6.50 -1.53
CA TRP A 140 -14.83 -5.47 -2.49
C TRP A 140 -15.74 -5.46 -3.72
N PRO A 141 -16.41 -4.32 -4.04
CA PRO A 141 -17.52 -4.32 -5.00
C PRO A 141 -17.09 -4.32 -6.46
N ILE A 142 -15.80 -4.09 -6.74
CA ILE A 142 -15.32 -3.92 -8.12
C ILE A 142 -14.30 -5.00 -8.44
N HIS A 143 -14.56 -5.74 -9.50
CA HIS A 143 -13.67 -6.80 -9.97
C HIS A 143 -12.71 -6.28 -11.05
N GLY A 144 -11.46 -6.70 -10.94
CA GLY A 144 -10.41 -6.47 -11.92
C GLY A 144 -10.24 -7.65 -12.86
N ARG A 145 -8.99 -7.89 -13.29
CA ARG A 145 -8.67 -9.02 -14.16
C ARG A 145 -8.69 -10.35 -13.41
N THR A 146 -8.89 -11.43 -14.16
CA THR A 146 -8.71 -12.79 -13.65
C THR A 146 -7.24 -13.20 -13.84
N LEU A 147 -6.64 -13.72 -12.76
CA LEU A 147 -5.29 -14.27 -12.76
C LEU A 147 -5.24 -15.63 -13.46
N SER A 148 -4.03 -16.11 -13.80
CA SER A 148 -3.80 -17.45 -14.36
C SER A 148 -4.31 -18.57 -13.45
N THR A 149 -4.36 -18.32 -12.15
CA THR A 149 -4.90 -19.23 -11.12
C THR A 149 -6.42 -19.32 -11.11
N GLY A 150 -7.12 -18.50 -11.91
CA GLY A 150 -8.58 -18.37 -11.89
C GLY A 150 -9.12 -17.41 -10.82
N ARG A 151 -8.25 -16.85 -9.98
CA ARG A 151 -8.64 -15.84 -8.99
C ARG A 151 -8.93 -14.50 -9.66
N VAL A 152 -9.99 -13.85 -9.23
CA VAL A 152 -10.34 -12.51 -9.69
C VAL A 152 -9.71 -11.47 -8.77
N LEU A 153 -8.88 -10.59 -9.33
CA LEU A 153 -8.33 -9.46 -8.59
C LEU A 153 -9.41 -8.43 -8.27
N LYS A 154 -9.20 -7.70 -7.23
CA LYS A 154 -10.01 -6.54 -6.84
C LYS A 154 -9.45 -5.31 -7.54
N LYS A 155 -10.29 -4.65 -8.34
CA LYS A 155 -9.85 -3.47 -9.12
C LYS A 155 -9.41 -2.34 -8.20
N ASN A 156 -8.29 -1.72 -8.51
CA ASN A 156 -7.64 -0.64 -7.76
C ASN A 156 -7.23 -1.00 -6.31
N ALA A 157 -7.30 -2.26 -5.91
CA ALA A 157 -6.95 -2.64 -4.54
C ALA A 157 -5.45 -2.44 -4.25
N GLY A 158 -4.58 -2.68 -5.23
CA GLY A 158 -3.14 -2.45 -5.10
C GLY A 158 -2.81 -0.98 -4.86
N GLU A 159 -3.30 -0.09 -5.70
CA GLU A 159 -3.08 1.36 -5.63
C GLU A 159 -3.66 1.94 -4.33
N ILE A 160 -4.86 1.51 -3.95
CA ILE A 160 -5.51 1.94 -2.71
C ILE A 160 -4.74 1.42 -1.50
N SER A 161 -4.27 0.17 -1.51
CA SER A 161 -3.44 -0.39 -0.44
C SER A 161 -2.13 0.37 -0.25
N LEU A 162 -1.46 0.73 -1.34
CA LEU A 162 -0.24 1.56 -1.30
C LEU A 162 -0.53 2.93 -0.70
N THR A 163 -1.63 3.57 -1.11
CA THR A 163 -2.05 4.88 -0.58
C THR A 163 -2.35 4.81 0.91
N ILE A 164 -3.16 3.83 1.37
CA ILE A 164 -3.47 3.67 2.79
C ILE A 164 -2.19 3.47 3.60
N LEU A 165 -1.32 2.57 3.14
CA LEU A 165 -0.08 2.25 3.84
C LEU A 165 0.86 3.45 3.93
N ALA A 166 0.99 4.23 2.84
CA ALA A 166 1.78 5.45 2.84
C ALA A 166 1.29 6.46 3.87
N GLU A 167 -0.02 6.70 3.90
CA GLU A 167 -0.62 7.65 4.86
C GLU A 167 -0.52 7.15 6.30
N VAL A 168 -0.69 5.84 6.56
CA VAL A 168 -0.50 5.25 7.88
C VAL A 168 0.91 5.51 8.38
N PHE A 169 1.95 5.23 7.59
CA PHE A 169 3.32 5.49 8.03
C PHE A 169 3.62 6.98 8.17
N ALA A 170 3.12 7.82 7.28
CA ALA A 170 3.35 9.26 7.34
C ALA A 170 2.70 9.97 8.54
N TRP A 171 1.57 9.45 9.03
CA TRP A 171 0.80 10.10 10.11
C TRP A 171 1.07 9.52 11.50
N TYR A 172 1.53 8.28 11.61
CA TYR A 172 1.65 7.59 12.91
C TYR A 172 3.07 7.23 13.31
N HIS A 173 4.04 7.43 12.42
CA HIS A 173 5.44 7.09 12.69
C HIS A 173 6.34 8.30 12.40
N ASP A 174 6.51 9.14 13.39
CA ASP A 174 7.32 10.39 13.31
C ASP A 174 8.79 10.13 12.96
N GLU A 175 9.27 8.89 13.14
CA GLU A 175 10.63 8.48 12.80
C GLU A 175 10.83 8.25 11.30
N VAL A 176 9.77 8.22 10.51
CA VAL A 176 9.86 8.03 9.05
C VAL A 176 10.31 9.33 8.37
N ASP A 177 11.58 9.40 8.02
CA ASP A 177 12.19 10.55 7.33
C ASP A 177 11.77 10.61 5.86
N SER A 178 11.61 9.44 5.23
CA SER A 178 11.23 9.35 3.82
C SER A 178 10.45 8.08 3.50
N LEU A 179 9.39 8.25 2.72
CA LEU A 179 8.58 7.17 2.18
C LEU A 179 8.43 7.37 0.68
N THR A 180 8.80 6.37 -0.10
CA THR A 180 8.72 6.45 -1.57
C THR A 180 7.83 5.35 -2.12
N ILE A 181 6.79 5.74 -2.85
CA ILE A 181 5.97 4.79 -3.61
C ILE A 181 6.59 4.64 -5.00
N TYR A 182 7.02 3.43 -5.33
CA TYR A 182 7.52 3.08 -6.65
C TYR A 182 6.40 2.52 -7.52
N THR A 183 6.01 3.26 -8.54
CA THR A 183 4.96 2.87 -9.48
C THR A 183 5.22 3.41 -10.89
N GLN A 184 4.75 2.69 -11.90
CA GLN A 184 4.62 3.15 -13.29
C GLN A 184 3.17 3.53 -13.61
N ASP A 185 2.26 3.34 -12.65
CA ASP A 185 0.83 3.56 -12.86
C ASP A 185 0.45 4.99 -12.47
N THR A 186 -0.16 5.70 -13.43
CA THR A 186 -0.73 7.02 -13.20
C THR A 186 -1.87 7.01 -12.18
N ASP A 187 -2.64 5.92 -12.12
CA ASP A 187 -3.75 5.81 -11.18
C ASP A 187 -3.23 5.81 -9.73
N ALA A 188 -2.14 5.09 -9.45
CA ALA A 188 -1.52 5.10 -8.11
C ALA A 188 -1.10 6.52 -7.70
N TYR A 189 -0.51 7.29 -8.62
CA TYR A 189 -0.19 8.70 -8.38
C TYR A 189 -1.43 9.54 -8.07
N GLU A 190 -2.49 9.34 -8.81
CA GLU A 190 -3.73 10.08 -8.64
C GLU A 190 -4.49 9.71 -7.35
N PHE A 191 -4.43 8.44 -6.92
CA PHE A 191 -4.96 8.02 -5.62
C PHE A 191 -4.22 8.69 -4.48
N GLN A 192 -2.88 8.66 -4.50
CA GLN A 192 -2.04 9.24 -3.46
C GLN A 192 -2.26 10.75 -3.33
N THR A 193 -2.13 11.50 -4.41
CA THR A 193 -2.28 12.97 -4.38
C THR A 193 -3.67 13.42 -3.99
N ASN A 194 -4.70 12.65 -4.34
CA ASN A 194 -6.06 12.96 -3.92
C ASN A 194 -6.29 12.68 -2.44
N ALA A 195 -5.73 11.59 -1.90
CA ALA A 195 -5.82 11.26 -0.48
C ALA A 195 -5.13 12.32 0.37
N GLU A 196 -3.90 12.70 0.06
CA GLU A 196 -3.17 13.78 0.72
C GLU A 196 -3.97 15.09 0.74
N ARG A 197 -4.55 15.48 -0.40
CA ARG A 197 -5.37 16.69 -0.48
C ARG A 197 -6.60 16.65 0.42
N ILE A 198 -7.22 15.48 0.59
CA ILE A 198 -8.40 15.32 1.45
C ILE A 198 -7.98 15.35 2.92
N LEU A 199 -6.93 14.63 3.29
CA LEU A 199 -6.45 14.52 4.66
C LEU A 199 -5.92 15.84 5.18
N THR A 200 -5.11 16.56 4.40
CA THR A 200 -4.63 17.90 4.76
C THR A 200 -5.75 18.94 4.90
N GLY A 201 -6.91 18.71 4.31
CA GLY A 201 -8.11 19.55 4.50
C GLY A 201 -8.91 19.24 5.75
N LYS A 202 -8.59 18.16 6.49
CA LYS A 202 -9.27 17.79 7.73
C LYS A 202 -8.53 18.39 8.93
N THR A 203 -9.27 19.03 9.84
CA THR A 203 -8.68 19.70 11.01
C THR A 203 -8.11 18.72 12.04
N GLU A 204 -8.57 17.48 12.01
CA GLU A 204 -8.09 16.40 12.88
C GLU A 204 -6.70 15.90 12.47
N PHE A 205 -6.33 16.11 11.21
CA PHE A 205 -5.02 15.75 10.69
C PHE A 205 -4.16 17.01 10.56
N THR A 206 -3.13 17.12 11.38
CA THR A 206 -2.11 18.14 11.23
C THR A 206 -1.00 17.54 10.37
N PRO A 207 -0.83 17.95 9.11
CA PRO A 207 0.25 17.43 8.28
C PRO A 207 1.59 17.75 8.96
N ALA A 208 2.51 16.80 8.92
CA ALA A 208 3.92 17.16 9.08
C ALA A 208 4.23 18.27 8.07
N LEU A 209 5.05 19.26 8.46
CA LEU A 209 5.37 20.43 7.64
C LEU A 209 5.90 20.06 6.25
N ASP A 210 6.52 18.88 6.13
CA ASP A 210 6.97 18.28 4.88
C ASP A 210 6.45 16.84 4.83
N SER A 211 5.55 16.54 3.89
CA SER A 211 5.11 15.16 3.69
C SER A 211 6.30 14.27 3.33
N PRO A 212 6.57 13.18 4.05
CA PRO A 212 7.65 12.27 3.74
C PRO A 212 7.39 11.45 2.47
N ILE A 213 6.17 11.52 1.91
CA ILE A 213 5.73 10.68 0.79
C ILE A 213 6.23 11.27 -0.53
N SER A 214 6.90 10.46 -1.33
CA SER A 214 7.29 10.78 -2.69
C SER A 214 6.89 9.67 -3.67
N LEU A 215 6.75 10.03 -4.94
CA LEU A 215 6.35 9.11 -6.01
C LEU A 215 7.50 8.98 -7.01
N ALA A 216 7.96 7.75 -7.24
CA ALA A 216 9.03 7.46 -8.17
C ALA A 216 8.51 6.68 -9.38
N PHE A 217 9.23 6.83 -10.52
CA PHE A 217 8.87 6.25 -11.82
C PHE A 217 7.54 6.75 -12.42
N LYS A 218 7.10 7.91 -11.96
CA LYS A 218 5.97 8.57 -12.59
C LYS A 218 6.23 8.79 -14.07
N SER A 219 5.37 8.30 -14.94
CA SER A 219 5.37 8.57 -16.38
C SER A 219 4.81 9.96 -16.68
#